data_47afa9830ca25b7c8b672491061590fa
#
_entry.id   47afa9830ca25b7c8b672491061590fa
#
_cell.length_a   1.000
_cell.length_b   1.000
_cell.length_c   1.000
_cell.angle_alpha   90.00
_cell.angle_beta   90.00
_cell.angle_gamma   90.00
#
_symmetry.space_group_name_H-M   'P 1'
#
loop_
_entity.id
_entity.type
_entity.pdbx_description
1 polymer ?
#
loop_
_entity_poly.entity_id
_entity_poly.type
_entity_poly.pdbx_seq_one_letter_code
_entity_poly.pdbx_strand_id
1 'polypeptide(L)'
;SLLKPYMSLPENVDSLIFRRGGELSGEFNELYNALFNKADRYINLVKLLSTRREGFTRKEIEATTGYSGGSLTKMLDNLERCDFTVSYSQFGNKSKLTLYRLADFFTLFYFRYVENNRSRDDQYWQHHFMDRSVESWEGFSFEEICLRHLPHIKQGLGISGIATESSAWRFIPQKGDERKGTQVDLVIKRVDKIVHLVEMKFSESPYTISKEYEEKLKSRRNLFMEMTGIKRGVVITFVTPAGVSHGLHSSIVHSQLAAKHLFADILEKTISL
;
A
#
# COMPACT_ATOMS: atom_id res chain seq x y z
N SER A 1 -22.68 -7.94 -9.42
CA SER A 1 -22.06 -6.71 -8.86
C SER A 1 -23.12 -5.96 -8.06
N LEU A 2 -22.78 -5.50 -6.86
CA LEU A 2 -23.67 -4.66 -6.05
C LEU A 2 -23.72 -3.21 -6.59
N LEU A 3 -22.72 -2.81 -7.38
CA LEU A 3 -22.65 -1.49 -7.97
C LEU A 3 -23.74 -1.32 -9.04
N LYS A 4 -24.44 -0.19 -8.98
CA LYS A 4 -25.49 0.22 -9.92
C LYS A 4 -24.89 1.18 -10.96
N PRO A 5 -24.82 0.81 -12.25
CA PRO A 5 -24.13 1.62 -13.26
C PRO A 5 -24.75 3.01 -13.52
N TYR A 6 -26.02 3.18 -13.15
CA TYR A 6 -26.75 4.45 -13.32
C TYR A 6 -26.56 5.42 -12.14
N MET A 7 -25.84 5.01 -11.10
CA MET A 7 -25.49 5.82 -9.93
C MET A 7 -24.01 6.20 -10.00
N SER A 8 -23.69 7.42 -9.57
CA SER A 8 -22.28 7.82 -9.38
C SER A 8 -21.58 6.94 -8.34
N LEU A 9 -20.26 6.98 -8.32
CA LEU A 9 -19.49 6.23 -7.31
C LEU A 9 -19.85 6.65 -5.87
N PRO A 10 -19.94 7.96 -5.53
CA PRO A 10 -20.38 8.38 -4.19
C PRO A 10 -21.80 7.88 -3.82
N GLU A 11 -22.75 7.93 -4.75
CA GLU A 11 -24.10 7.42 -4.52
C GLU A 11 -24.12 5.90 -4.26
N ASN A 12 -23.29 5.14 -4.99
CA ASN A 12 -23.13 3.71 -4.76
C ASN A 12 -22.57 3.43 -3.36
N VAL A 13 -21.53 4.17 -2.94
CA VAL A 13 -20.93 4.04 -1.60
C VAL A 13 -21.96 4.31 -0.50
N ASP A 14 -22.73 5.41 -0.62
CA ASP A 14 -23.79 5.72 0.33
C ASP A 14 -24.87 4.64 0.36
N SER A 15 -25.33 4.20 -0.79
CA SER A 15 -26.36 3.16 -0.91
C SER A 15 -25.96 1.84 -0.26
N LEU A 16 -24.68 1.48 -0.36
CA LEU A 16 -24.18 0.19 0.14
C LEU A 16 -23.75 0.24 1.61
N ILE A 17 -23.17 1.35 2.07
CA ILE A 17 -22.46 1.40 3.37
C ILE A 17 -23.16 2.35 4.36
N PHE A 18 -23.45 3.60 3.96
CA PHE A 18 -23.90 4.64 4.90
C PHE A 18 -25.41 4.71 5.07
N ARG A 19 -26.17 4.36 4.03
CA ARG A 19 -27.63 4.33 4.12
C ARG A 19 -28.09 3.25 5.10
N ARG A 20 -29.09 3.57 5.90
CA ARG A 20 -29.70 2.61 6.80
C ARG A 20 -30.23 1.38 6.04
N GLY A 21 -29.75 0.20 6.41
CA GLY A 21 -30.07 -1.06 5.73
C GLY A 21 -29.32 -1.27 4.42
N GLY A 22 -28.24 -0.51 4.17
CA GLY A 22 -27.32 -0.80 3.07
C GLY A 22 -26.72 -2.20 3.20
N GLU A 23 -26.51 -2.89 2.08
CA GLU A 23 -26.10 -4.30 2.04
C GLU A 23 -24.75 -4.56 2.77
N LEU A 24 -23.86 -3.56 2.82
CA LEU A 24 -22.55 -3.66 3.47
C LEU A 24 -22.51 -2.96 4.84
N SER A 25 -23.62 -2.41 5.34
CA SER A 25 -23.62 -1.65 6.58
C SER A 25 -23.29 -2.51 7.82
N GLY A 26 -23.60 -3.81 7.82
CA GLY A 26 -23.28 -4.80 8.86
C GLY A 26 -22.14 -5.75 8.50
N GLU A 27 -21.69 -5.72 7.27
CA GLU A 27 -20.80 -6.72 6.66
C GLU A 27 -19.49 -6.91 7.44
N PHE A 28 -18.93 -5.85 8.02
CA PHE A 28 -17.67 -5.94 8.77
C PHE A 28 -17.73 -6.98 9.89
N ASN A 29 -18.75 -6.89 10.75
CA ASN A 29 -18.89 -7.82 11.88
C ASN A 29 -19.30 -9.22 11.40
N GLU A 30 -20.18 -9.31 10.42
CA GLU A 30 -20.64 -10.58 9.88
C GLU A 30 -19.49 -11.36 9.23
N LEU A 31 -18.65 -10.68 8.45
CA LEU A 31 -17.49 -11.26 7.80
C LEU A 31 -16.50 -11.85 8.82
N TYR A 32 -16.12 -11.08 9.83
CA TYR A 32 -15.19 -11.56 10.85
C TYR A 32 -15.76 -12.69 11.69
N ASN A 33 -17.05 -12.65 12.05
CA ASN A 33 -17.72 -13.72 12.77
C ASN A 33 -17.85 -15.01 11.94
N ALA A 34 -18.04 -14.88 10.62
CA ALA A 34 -18.11 -16.04 9.73
C ALA A 34 -16.75 -16.72 9.52
N LEU A 35 -15.67 -15.92 9.45
CA LEU A 35 -14.33 -16.44 9.11
C LEU A 35 -13.54 -16.92 10.34
N PHE A 36 -13.75 -16.31 11.51
CA PHE A 36 -12.85 -16.52 12.64
C PHE A 36 -13.57 -16.92 13.94
N ASN A 37 -13.17 -18.04 14.50
CA ASN A 37 -13.50 -18.36 15.89
C ASN A 37 -12.86 -17.30 16.81
N LYS A 38 -13.64 -16.70 17.73
CA LYS A 38 -13.23 -15.57 18.59
C LYS A 38 -12.91 -14.31 17.76
N ALA A 39 -13.83 -13.94 16.89
CA ALA A 39 -13.73 -12.79 15.97
C ALA A 39 -13.22 -11.51 16.65
N ASP A 40 -13.65 -11.22 17.87
CA ASP A 40 -13.22 -10.04 18.65
C ASP A 40 -11.68 -9.90 18.73
N ARG A 41 -10.96 -11.01 18.84
CA ARG A 41 -9.50 -10.98 18.90
C ARG A 41 -8.88 -10.58 17.57
N TYR A 42 -9.46 -11.05 16.45
CA TYR A 42 -9.04 -10.69 15.10
C TYR A 42 -9.39 -9.23 14.80
N ILE A 43 -10.57 -8.78 15.18
CA ILE A 43 -11.01 -7.38 15.06
C ILE A 43 -10.06 -6.46 15.83
N ASN A 44 -9.71 -6.79 17.09
CA ASN A 44 -8.74 -6.01 17.86
C ASN A 44 -7.36 -5.97 17.20
N LEU A 45 -6.91 -7.07 16.60
CA LEU A 45 -5.63 -7.12 15.91
C LEU A 45 -5.63 -6.27 14.63
N VAL A 46 -6.64 -6.40 13.77
CA VAL A 46 -6.73 -5.59 12.55
C VAL A 46 -7.00 -4.12 12.85
N LYS A 47 -7.69 -3.81 13.94
CA LYS A 47 -7.86 -2.44 14.42
C LYS A 47 -6.52 -1.82 14.83
N LEU A 48 -5.65 -2.55 15.53
CA LEU A 48 -4.29 -2.10 15.79
C LEU A 48 -3.54 -1.89 14.47
N LEU A 49 -3.58 -2.85 13.54
CA LEU A 49 -2.86 -2.78 12.27
C LEU A 49 -3.34 -1.59 11.40
N SER A 50 -4.62 -1.20 11.48
CA SER A 50 -5.16 -0.05 10.74
C SER A 50 -4.59 1.30 11.19
N THR A 51 -4.00 1.38 12.40
CA THR A 51 -3.48 2.65 12.96
C THR A 51 -2.14 3.09 12.38
N ARG A 52 -1.41 2.19 11.69
CA ARG A 52 -0.07 2.48 11.15
C ARG A 52 0.11 1.86 9.76
N ARG A 53 0.27 2.71 8.75
CA ARG A 53 0.47 2.30 7.35
C ARG A 53 1.65 1.35 7.15
N GLU A 54 2.76 1.64 7.80
CA GLU A 54 3.98 0.83 7.71
C GLU A 54 3.87 -0.51 8.40
N GLY A 55 2.75 -0.75 9.10
CA GLY A 55 2.53 -1.96 9.87
C GLY A 55 3.32 -2.02 11.17
N PHE A 56 3.32 -3.19 11.77
CA PHE A 56 3.90 -3.46 13.08
C PHE A 56 4.79 -4.69 13.03
N THR A 57 5.88 -4.67 13.77
CA THR A 57 6.64 -5.87 14.05
C THR A 57 5.86 -6.78 14.99
N ARG A 58 6.16 -8.07 14.97
CA ARG A 58 5.56 -9.03 15.91
C ARG A 58 5.71 -8.58 17.37
N LYS A 59 6.88 -8.05 17.76
CA LYS A 59 7.12 -7.56 19.12
C LYS A 59 6.22 -6.40 19.52
N GLU A 60 5.99 -5.46 18.61
CA GLU A 60 5.07 -4.33 18.85
C GLU A 60 3.64 -4.82 18.99
N ILE A 61 3.21 -5.79 18.17
CA ILE A 61 1.88 -6.42 18.28
C ILE A 61 1.73 -7.10 19.66
N GLU A 62 2.71 -7.91 20.06
CA GLU A 62 2.71 -8.59 21.37
C GLU A 62 2.63 -7.59 22.53
N ALA A 63 3.42 -6.52 22.48
CA ALA A 63 3.44 -5.49 23.50
C ALA A 63 2.11 -4.72 23.62
N THR A 64 1.43 -4.47 22.49
CA THR A 64 0.21 -3.67 22.46
C THR A 64 -1.03 -4.49 22.76
N THR A 65 -1.12 -5.72 22.23
CA THR A 65 -2.33 -6.54 22.33
C THR A 65 -2.31 -7.54 23.50
N GLY A 66 -1.12 -7.87 24.01
CA GLY A 66 -0.91 -8.98 24.94
C GLY A 66 -1.02 -10.37 24.29
N TYR A 67 -1.27 -10.45 22.99
CA TYR A 67 -1.31 -11.73 22.25
C TYR A 67 0.11 -12.20 21.97
N SER A 68 0.39 -13.48 22.19
CA SER A 68 1.75 -14.01 22.01
C SER A 68 1.78 -15.48 21.60
N GLY A 69 2.98 -16.00 21.35
CA GLY A 69 3.22 -17.42 21.08
C GLY A 69 2.49 -17.94 19.84
N GLY A 70 2.15 -19.23 19.85
CA GLY A 70 1.48 -19.91 18.74
C GLY A 70 0.08 -19.35 18.41
N SER A 71 -0.60 -18.77 19.41
CA SER A 71 -1.92 -18.13 19.20
C SER A 71 -1.80 -16.92 18.27
N LEU A 72 -0.83 -16.02 18.50
CA LEU A 72 -0.61 -14.88 17.62
C LEU A 72 -0.12 -15.32 16.24
N THR A 73 0.78 -16.32 16.17
CA THR A 73 1.21 -16.88 14.87
C THR A 73 0.00 -17.32 14.05
N LYS A 74 -0.87 -18.15 14.64
CA LYS A 74 -2.08 -18.63 13.95
C LYS A 74 -3.00 -17.49 13.50
N MET A 75 -3.14 -16.43 14.31
CA MET A 75 -3.97 -15.28 13.94
C MET A 75 -3.39 -14.54 12.73
N LEU A 76 -2.08 -14.25 12.74
CA LEU A 76 -1.39 -13.59 11.63
C LEU A 76 -1.46 -14.42 10.35
N ASP A 77 -1.16 -15.73 10.45
CA ASP A 77 -1.25 -16.64 9.31
C ASP A 77 -2.67 -16.73 8.72
N ASN A 78 -3.69 -16.76 9.56
CA ASN A 78 -5.08 -16.78 9.10
C ASN A 78 -5.47 -15.49 8.39
N LEU A 79 -5.10 -14.32 8.96
CA LEU A 79 -5.36 -13.03 8.33
C LEU A 79 -4.63 -12.89 6.98
N GLU A 80 -3.41 -13.37 6.88
CA GLU A 80 -2.63 -13.34 5.64
C GLU A 80 -3.22 -14.29 4.58
N ARG A 81 -3.65 -15.50 4.97
CA ARG A 81 -4.33 -16.44 4.06
C ARG A 81 -5.69 -15.94 3.54
N CYS A 82 -6.36 -15.08 4.30
CA CYS A 82 -7.61 -14.46 3.88
C CYS A 82 -7.40 -13.08 3.22
N ASP A 83 -6.16 -12.71 2.88
CA ASP A 83 -5.79 -11.44 2.24
C ASP A 83 -6.16 -10.17 3.05
N PHE A 84 -6.44 -10.31 4.36
CA PHE A 84 -6.64 -9.14 5.23
C PHE A 84 -5.35 -8.41 5.54
N THR A 85 -4.26 -9.16 5.67
CA THR A 85 -2.94 -8.61 6.00
C THR A 85 -1.89 -9.08 5.02
N VAL A 86 -0.82 -8.31 4.92
CA VAL A 86 0.39 -8.71 4.22
C VAL A 86 1.59 -8.57 5.13
N SER A 87 2.52 -9.51 5.00
CA SER A 87 3.82 -9.42 5.66
C SER A 87 4.90 -9.04 4.64
N TYR A 88 5.84 -8.19 5.07
CA TYR A 88 6.96 -7.80 4.21
C TYR A 88 8.23 -7.54 5.02
N SER A 89 9.38 -7.64 4.36
CA SER A 89 10.68 -7.35 4.95
C SER A 89 11.18 -5.96 4.55
N GLN A 90 12.00 -5.34 5.40
CA GLN A 90 12.73 -4.15 5.03
C GLN A 90 14.02 -4.51 4.28
N PHE A 91 14.43 -3.67 3.34
CA PHE A 91 15.63 -3.84 2.55
C PHE A 91 16.87 -4.02 3.44
N GLY A 92 17.66 -5.05 3.14
CA GLY A 92 18.88 -5.35 3.90
C GLY A 92 18.68 -6.08 5.23
N ASN A 93 17.45 -6.26 5.69
CA ASN A 93 17.17 -6.99 6.92
C ASN A 93 16.87 -8.48 6.66
N LYS A 94 17.57 -9.33 7.38
CA LYS A 94 17.25 -10.77 7.45
C LYS A 94 15.98 -10.93 8.29
N SER A 95 15.16 -11.89 8.01
CA SER A 95 13.81 -12.27 8.47
C SER A 95 13.32 -11.86 9.89
N LYS A 96 14.15 -11.31 10.75
CA LYS A 96 13.79 -10.95 12.13
C LYS A 96 12.95 -9.68 12.30
N LEU A 97 12.77 -8.90 11.23
CA LEU A 97 12.02 -7.63 11.24
C LEU A 97 10.91 -7.64 10.18
N THR A 98 10.16 -8.74 10.12
CA THR A 98 8.93 -8.80 9.35
C THR A 98 7.93 -7.81 9.92
N LEU A 99 7.37 -6.97 9.06
CA LEU A 99 6.29 -6.05 9.36
C LEU A 99 4.99 -6.65 8.86
N TYR A 100 3.96 -6.57 9.68
CA TYR A 100 2.59 -6.97 9.37
C TYR A 100 1.76 -5.71 9.24
N ARG A 101 1.05 -5.56 8.14
CA ARG A 101 0.14 -4.43 7.93
C ARG A 101 -1.20 -4.90 7.40
N LEU A 102 -2.22 -4.12 7.70
CA LEU A 102 -3.54 -4.32 7.15
C LEU A 102 -3.54 -3.90 5.67
N ALA A 103 -4.08 -4.74 4.81
CA ALA A 103 -4.10 -4.54 3.36
C ALA A 103 -5.51 -4.66 2.75
N ASP A 104 -6.50 -5.18 3.51
CA ASP A 104 -7.88 -5.26 3.05
C ASP A 104 -8.53 -3.87 2.99
N PHE A 105 -8.97 -3.48 1.79
CA PHE A 105 -9.54 -2.16 1.55
C PHE A 105 -10.85 -1.92 2.30
N PHE A 106 -11.70 -2.95 2.42
CA PHE A 106 -12.97 -2.80 3.13
C PHE A 106 -12.74 -2.57 4.62
N THR A 107 -11.88 -3.37 5.25
CA THR A 107 -11.52 -3.20 6.67
C THR A 107 -10.85 -1.85 6.95
N LEU A 108 -9.92 -1.42 6.07
CA LEU A 108 -9.28 -0.10 6.16
C LEU A 108 -10.31 1.04 6.04
N PHE A 109 -11.22 0.95 5.07
CA PHE A 109 -12.29 1.92 4.85
C PHE A 109 -13.24 1.96 6.07
N TYR A 110 -13.60 0.79 6.59
CA TYR A 110 -14.46 0.66 7.76
C TYR A 110 -13.90 1.41 8.97
N PHE A 111 -12.65 1.15 9.37
CA PHE A 111 -12.03 1.83 10.50
C PHE A 111 -11.84 3.33 10.27
N ARG A 112 -11.65 3.74 9.04
CA ARG A 112 -11.40 5.15 8.72
C ARG A 112 -12.68 5.97 8.68
N TYR A 113 -13.76 5.46 8.11
CA TYR A 113 -14.94 6.23 7.77
C TYR A 113 -16.24 5.71 8.39
N VAL A 114 -16.31 4.44 8.75
CA VAL A 114 -17.59 3.82 9.19
C VAL A 114 -17.64 3.64 10.71
N GLU A 115 -16.63 3.06 11.34
CA GLU A 115 -16.67 2.69 12.77
C GLU A 115 -17.01 3.87 13.68
N ASN A 116 -16.42 5.04 13.43
CA ASN A 116 -16.59 6.23 14.27
C ASN A 116 -17.58 7.24 13.68
N ASN A 117 -18.23 6.91 12.56
CA ASN A 117 -19.23 7.79 11.98
C ASN A 117 -20.52 7.75 12.81
N ARG A 118 -20.77 8.84 13.54
CA ARG A 118 -22.00 9.06 14.31
C ARG A 118 -23.05 9.84 13.52
N SER A 119 -22.76 10.19 12.28
CA SER A 119 -23.70 10.85 11.41
C SER A 119 -24.90 9.94 11.14
N ARG A 120 -26.08 10.54 11.04
CA ARG A 120 -27.28 9.87 10.53
C ARG A 120 -27.57 10.26 9.09
N ASP A 121 -26.56 10.79 8.41
CA ASP A 121 -26.65 11.27 7.04
C ASP A 121 -26.54 10.07 6.07
N ASP A 122 -27.65 9.76 5.42
CA ASP A 122 -27.73 8.69 4.41
C ASP A 122 -26.94 9.03 3.12
N GLN A 123 -26.47 10.29 2.98
CA GLN A 123 -25.66 10.81 1.88
C GLN A 123 -24.26 11.23 2.35
N TYR A 124 -23.79 10.61 3.43
CA TYR A 124 -22.53 10.99 4.08
C TYR A 124 -21.36 11.06 3.10
N TRP A 125 -21.20 10.04 2.25
CA TRP A 125 -20.07 9.99 1.32
C TRP A 125 -20.18 11.05 0.22
N GLN A 126 -21.37 11.30 -0.30
CA GLN A 126 -21.60 12.37 -1.28
C GLN A 126 -21.23 13.76 -0.75
N HIS A 127 -21.42 13.99 0.55
CA HIS A 127 -21.06 15.26 1.18
C HIS A 127 -19.56 15.39 1.51
N HIS A 128 -18.84 14.26 1.63
CA HIS A 128 -17.46 14.23 2.12
C HIS A 128 -16.43 13.71 1.12
N PHE A 129 -16.81 13.21 -0.06
CA PHE A 129 -15.87 12.57 -0.99
C PHE A 129 -14.80 13.53 -1.56
N MET A 130 -15.00 14.84 -1.45
CA MET A 130 -14.01 15.87 -1.83
C MET A 130 -13.13 16.33 -0.67
N ASP A 131 -13.27 15.74 0.51
CA ASP A 131 -12.47 16.12 1.67
C ASP A 131 -11.00 15.71 1.49
N ARG A 132 -10.08 16.48 2.03
CA ARG A 132 -8.62 16.15 2.04
C ARG A 132 -8.31 14.78 2.62
N SER A 133 -9.17 14.28 3.51
CA SER A 133 -9.06 12.94 4.07
C SER A 133 -9.26 11.86 3.01
N VAL A 134 -10.13 12.12 2.01
CA VAL A 134 -10.38 11.21 0.89
C VAL A 134 -9.25 11.29 -0.13
N GLU A 135 -8.73 12.46 -0.48
CA GLU A 135 -7.51 12.59 -1.30
C GLU A 135 -6.35 11.75 -0.72
N SER A 136 -6.17 11.84 0.61
CA SER A 136 -5.16 11.05 1.31
C SER A 136 -5.46 9.55 1.27
N TRP A 137 -6.75 9.16 1.28
CA TRP A 137 -7.19 7.78 1.15
C TRP A 137 -6.95 7.24 -0.26
N GLU A 138 -7.25 8.01 -1.28
CA GLU A 138 -7.01 7.65 -2.68
C GLU A 138 -5.53 7.40 -2.95
N GLY A 139 -4.67 8.31 -2.47
CA GLY A 139 -3.22 8.13 -2.55
C GLY A 139 -2.75 6.84 -1.89
N PHE A 140 -3.22 6.56 -0.69
CA PHE A 140 -2.93 5.32 0.03
C PHE A 140 -3.47 4.09 -0.70
N SER A 141 -4.73 4.13 -1.14
CA SER A 141 -5.35 3.02 -1.85
C SER A 141 -4.63 2.69 -3.15
N PHE A 142 -4.17 3.71 -3.87
CA PHE A 142 -3.39 3.52 -5.08
C PHE A 142 -2.03 2.84 -4.80
N GLU A 143 -1.34 3.22 -3.73
CA GLU A 143 -0.10 2.54 -3.31
C GLU A 143 -0.36 1.06 -3.00
N GLU A 144 -1.46 0.74 -2.29
CA GLU A 144 -1.85 -0.65 -2.01
C GLU A 144 -2.17 -1.44 -3.27
N ILE A 145 -2.90 -0.84 -4.22
CA ILE A 145 -3.17 -1.45 -5.52
C ILE A 145 -1.85 -1.77 -6.23
N CYS A 146 -0.92 -0.83 -6.29
CA CYS A 146 0.39 -1.03 -6.91
C CYS A 146 1.15 -2.20 -6.27
N LEU A 147 1.17 -2.29 -4.95
CA LEU A 147 1.87 -3.34 -4.22
C LEU A 147 1.26 -4.73 -4.46
N ARG A 148 -0.08 -4.82 -4.59
CA ARG A 148 -0.77 -6.07 -4.97
C ARG A 148 -0.51 -6.46 -6.43
N HIS A 149 -0.24 -5.48 -7.29
CA HIS A 149 0.07 -5.66 -8.71
C HIS A 149 1.58 -5.71 -9.01
N LEU A 150 2.41 -6.16 -8.07
CA LEU A 150 3.86 -6.26 -8.25
C LEU A 150 4.28 -7.08 -9.48
N PRO A 151 3.65 -8.23 -9.83
CA PRO A 151 3.94 -8.94 -11.07
C PRO A 151 3.72 -8.08 -12.32
N HIS A 152 2.64 -7.31 -12.35
CA HIS A 152 2.33 -6.40 -13.47
C HIS A 152 3.35 -5.24 -13.56
N ILE A 153 3.79 -4.69 -12.41
CA ILE A 153 4.86 -3.70 -12.38
C ILE A 153 6.14 -4.28 -12.99
N LYS A 154 6.53 -5.49 -12.60
CA LYS A 154 7.71 -6.17 -13.18
C LYS A 154 7.55 -6.43 -14.68
N GLN A 155 6.36 -6.80 -15.13
CA GLN A 155 6.06 -6.98 -16.55
C GLN A 155 6.16 -5.66 -17.31
N GLY A 156 5.51 -4.60 -16.82
CA GLY A 156 5.55 -3.27 -17.43
C GLY A 156 6.97 -2.68 -17.50
N LEU A 157 7.85 -3.04 -16.56
CA LEU A 157 9.27 -2.69 -16.60
C LEU A 157 10.12 -3.61 -17.49
N GLY A 158 9.55 -4.66 -18.07
CA GLY A 158 10.28 -5.63 -18.88
C GLY A 158 11.25 -6.51 -18.08
N ILE A 159 11.01 -6.70 -16.78
CA ILE A 159 11.92 -7.43 -15.87
C ILE A 159 11.35 -8.73 -15.32
N SER A 160 10.22 -9.21 -15.82
CA SER A 160 9.61 -10.47 -15.38
C SER A 160 10.53 -11.69 -15.53
N GLY A 161 11.49 -11.63 -16.46
CA GLY A 161 12.47 -12.69 -16.67
C GLY A 161 13.73 -12.59 -15.82
N ILE A 162 13.84 -11.56 -14.98
CA ILE A 162 15.02 -11.29 -14.15
C ILE A 162 14.67 -11.63 -12.70
N ALA A 163 15.53 -12.39 -12.01
CA ALA A 163 15.36 -12.65 -10.60
C ALA A 163 15.45 -11.33 -9.81
N THR A 164 14.47 -11.10 -8.94
CA THR A 164 14.34 -9.85 -8.17
C THR A 164 13.98 -10.15 -6.72
N GLU A 165 14.46 -9.28 -5.83
CA GLU A 165 14.00 -9.17 -4.43
C GLU A 165 13.16 -7.89 -4.32
N SER A 166 11.98 -7.98 -3.72
CA SER A 166 11.09 -6.83 -3.47
C SER A 166 10.95 -6.61 -1.97
N SER A 167 11.08 -5.36 -1.54
CA SER A 167 11.06 -4.98 -0.13
C SER A 167 10.66 -3.51 0.01
N ALA A 168 10.38 -3.05 1.23
CA ALA A 168 10.33 -1.63 1.55
C ALA A 168 11.69 -1.19 2.11
N TRP A 169 11.93 0.12 2.12
CA TRP A 169 13.09 0.70 2.79
C TRP A 169 12.68 1.93 3.59
N ARG A 170 13.27 2.06 4.79
CA ARG A 170 13.02 3.19 5.68
C ARG A 170 14.29 3.61 6.38
N PHE A 171 14.50 4.91 6.45
CA PHE A 171 15.50 5.53 7.30
C PHE A 171 14.82 6.28 8.44
N ILE A 172 15.18 5.93 9.67
CA ILE A 172 14.74 6.61 10.89
C ILE A 172 15.98 7.24 11.50
N PRO A 173 16.06 8.59 11.55
CA PRO A 173 17.20 9.28 12.14
C PRO A 173 17.31 8.95 13.62
N GLN A 174 18.53 8.78 14.11
CA GLN A 174 18.80 8.64 15.54
C GLN A 174 18.84 10.01 16.20
N LYS A 175 18.79 10.03 17.53
CA LYS A 175 18.91 11.29 18.29
C LYS A 175 20.25 11.96 17.96
N GLY A 176 20.19 13.20 17.47
CA GLY A 176 21.37 13.97 17.02
C GLY A 176 21.69 13.85 15.54
N ASP A 177 20.95 13.06 14.77
CA ASP A 177 21.07 12.99 13.31
C ASP A 177 20.24 14.12 12.68
N GLU A 178 20.88 14.99 11.92
CA GLU A 178 20.22 16.12 11.24
C GLU A 178 19.47 15.72 9.98
N ARG A 179 19.68 14.49 9.49
CA ARG A 179 19.00 13.98 8.29
C ARG A 179 17.53 13.74 8.58
N LYS A 180 16.68 14.02 7.59
CA LYS A 180 15.24 13.77 7.72
C LYS A 180 14.90 12.30 7.49
N GLY A 181 13.99 11.76 8.30
CA GLY A 181 13.43 10.45 8.08
C GLY A 181 12.79 10.35 6.69
N THR A 182 12.94 9.20 6.04
CA THR A 182 12.36 8.95 4.71
C THR A 182 12.09 7.48 4.49
N GLN A 183 11.20 7.17 3.56
CA GLN A 183 10.85 5.80 3.20
C GLN A 183 10.68 5.65 1.71
N VAL A 184 10.81 4.41 1.24
CA VAL A 184 10.46 3.94 -0.09
C VAL A 184 9.59 2.70 0.10
N ASP A 185 8.35 2.77 -0.36
CA ASP A 185 7.35 1.73 -0.12
C ASP A 185 7.62 0.46 -0.94
N LEU A 186 8.28 0.62 -2.09
CA LEU A 186 8.69 -0.50 -2.92
C LEU A 186 10.10 -0.29 -3.49
N VAL A 187 11.00 -1.18 -3.11
CA VAL A 187 12.35 -1.32 -3.69
C VAL A 187 12.41 -2.65 -4.44
N ILE A 188 12.75 -2.62 -5.72
CA ILE A 188 12.96 -3.84 -6.52
C ILE A 188 14.45 -3.94 -6.83
N LYS A 189 15.14 -4.86 -6.16
CA LYS A 189 16.55 -5.17 -6.38
C LYS A 189 16.66 -6.32 -7.38
N ARG A 190 17.36 -6.10 -8.47
CA ARG A 190 17.60 -7.07 -9.54
C ARG A 190 18.95 -7.74 -9.34
N VAL A 191 19.08 -8.99 -9.80
CA VAL A 191 20.37 -9.73 -9.76
C VAL A 191 21.43 -9.10 -10.66
N ASP A 192 21.04 -8.36 -11.70
CA ASP A 192 21.95 -7.62 -12.61
C ASP A 192 22.40 -6.25 -12.04
N LYS A 193 22.25 -6.06 -10.73
CA LYS A 193 22.75 -4.91 -9.95
C LYS A 193 22.01 -3.59 -10.20
N ILE A 194 20.82 -3.62 -10.79
CA ILE A 194 19.92 -2.46 -10.85
C ILE A 194 18.95 -2.52 -9.67
N VAL A 195 18.69 -1.37 -9.07
CA VAL A 195 17.73 -1.22 -7.97
C VAL A 195 16.75 -0.12 -8.34
N HIS A 196 15.47 -0.47 -8.44
CA HIS A 196 14.40 0.48 -8.64
C HIS A 196 13.89 0.96 -7.28
N LEU A 197 13.94 2.27 -7.05
CA LEU A 197 13.18 2.94 -6.01
C LEU A 197 11.87 3.36 -6.64
N VAL A 198 10.77 2.71 -6.27
CA VAL A 198 9.47 2.90 -6.91
C VAL A 198 8.66 3.92 -6.12
N GLU A 199 8.31 5.01 -6.76
CA GLU A 199 7.38 6.04 -6.27
C GLU A 199 6.00 5.77 -6.86
N MET A 200 5.03 5.61 -6.00
CA MET A 200 3.63 5.41 -6.37
C MET A 200 2.85 6.67 -6.01
N LYS A 201 2.23 7.32 -6.99
CA LYS A 201 1.51 8.58 -6.79
C LYS A 201 0.18 8.56 -7.50
N PHE A 202 -0.90 8.74 -6.73
CA PHE A 202 -2.22 8.97 -7.29
C PHE A 202 -2.31 10.40 -7.84
N SER A 203 -2.82 10.51 -9.06
CA SER A 203 -3.09 11.79 -9.73
C SER A 203 -4.08 11.54 -10.84
N GLU A 204 -5.13 12.34 -10.94
CA GLU A 204 -6.13 12.26 -12.02
C GLU A 204 -5.56 12.63 -13.40
N SER A 205 -4.53 13.47 -13.41
CA SER A 205 -3.81 13.92 -14.61
C SER A 205 -2.35 13.43 -14.58
N PRO A 206 -1.59 13.52 -15.69
CA PRO A 206 -0.17 13.20 -15.69
C PRO A 206 0.58 13.93 -14.58
N TYR A 207 1.31 13.17 -13.76
CA TYR A 207 1.97 13.70 -12.56
C TYR A 207 3.13 14.64 -12.91
N THR A 208 3.08 15.87 -12.43
CA THR A 208 4.14 16.85 -12.65
C THR A 208 5.12 16.88 -11.48
N ILE A 209 6.41 16.73 -11.77
CA ILE A 209 7.48 16.77 -10.77
C ILE A 209 7.91 18.24 -10.59
N SER A 210 7.74 18.78 -9.37
CA SER A 210 8.26 20.09 -9.01
C SER A 210 9.76 20.02 -8.72
N LYS A 211 10.42 21.19 -8.70
CA LYS A 211 11.84 21.32 -8.32
C LYS A 211 12.08 20.75 -6.91
N GLU A 212 11.25 21.13 -5.96
CA GLU A 212 11.36 20.68 -4.56
C GLU A 212 11.21 19.16 -4.46
N TYR A 213 10.33 18.58 -5.29
CA TYR A 213 10.12 17.14 -5.26
C TYR A 213 11.27 16.39 -5.94
N GLU A 214 11.83 16.92 -7.02
CA GLU A 214 13.06 16.39 -7.64
C GLU A 214 14.22 16.35 -6.62
N GLU A 215 14.44 17.45 -5.87
CA GLU A 215 15.47 17.51 -4.83
C GLU A 215 15.22 16.49 -3.69
N LYS A 216 13.96 16.32 -3.30
CA LYS A 216 13.58 15.29 -2.34
C LYS A 216 13.88 13.88 -2.84
N LEU A 217 13.60 13.59 -4.11
CA LEU A 217 13.89 12.30 -4.73
C LEU A 217 15.40 12.05 -4.83
N LYS A 218 16.18 13.05 -5.22
CA LYS A 218 17.67 12.98 -5.23
C LYS A 218 18.23 12.71 -3.84
N SER A 219 17.76 13.44 -2.85
CA SER A 219 18.20 13.28 -1.45
C SER A 219 17.87 11.88 -0.92
N ARG A 220 16.67 11.37 -1.21
CA ARG A 220 16.23 10.02 -0.82
C ARG A 220 17.08 8.94 -1.49
N ARG A 221 17.32 9.06 -2.79
CA ARG A 221 18.20 8.12 -3.53
C ARG A 221 19.60 8.11 -2.97
N ASN A 222 20.19 9.28 -2.72
CA ASN A 222 21.54 9.39 -2.19
C ASN A 222 21.64 8.79 -0.78
N LEU A 223 20.66 9.07 0.08
CA LEU A 223 20.60 8.50 1.42
C LEU A 223 20.42 6.97 1.37
N PHE A 224 19.59 6.47 0.47
CA PHE A 224 19.45 5.02 0.23
C PHE A 224 20.80 4.39 -0.15
N MET A 225 21.52 5.00 -1.10
CA MET A 225 22.83 4.53 -1.54
C MET A 225 23.87 4.55 -0.41
N GLU A 226 23.91 5.61 0.37
CA GLU A 226 24.78 5.76 1.53
C GLU A 226 24.51 4.66 2.58
N MET A 227 23.24 4.51 2.98
CA MET A 227 22.87 3.59 4.06
C MET A 227 22.95 2.11 3.67
N THR A 228 22.84 1.79 2.38
CA THR A 228 22.89 0.40 1.88
C THR A 228 24.26 0.00 1.33
N GLY A 229 25.17 0.95 1.13
CA GLY A 229 26.47 0.73 0.50
C GLY A 229 26.41 0.48 -1.01
N ILE A 230 25.23 0.63 -1.65
CA ILE A 230 25.06 0.46 -3.09
C ILE A 230 25.57 1.71 -3.80
N LYS A 231 26.65 1.58 -4.57
CA LYS A 231 27.36 2.74 -5.17
C LYS A 231 26.82 3.16 -6.55
N ARG A 232 26.05 2.34 -7.24
CA ARG A 232 25.56 2.58 -8.62
C ARG A 232 24.34 1.72 -8.94
N GLY A 233 23.67 2.04 -10.07
CA GLY A 233 22.51 1.27 -10.54
C GLY A 233 21.21 1.53 -9.78
N VAL A 234 21.14 2.58 -8.96
CA VAL A 234 19.89 2.98 -8.27
C VAL A 234 19.13 3.98 -9.13
N VAL A 235 17.95 3.59 -9.56
CA VAL A 235 17.08 4.35 -10.47
C VAL A 235 15.74 4.64 -9.82
N ILE A 236 15.13 5.77 -10.19
CA ILE A 236 13.79 6.15 -9.72
C ILE A 236 12.77 5.73 -10.77
N THR A 237 11.76 5.01 -10.34
CA THR A 237 10.65 4.53 -11.15
C THR A 237 9.35 5.09 -10.61
N PHE A 238 8.49 5.60 -11.48
CA PHE A 238 7.17 6.08 -11.10
C PHE A 238 6.07 5.13 -11.54
N VAL A 239 5.07 4.97 -10.68
CA VAL A 239 3.78 4.36 -11.03
C VAL A 239 2.70 5.39 -10.70
N THR A 240 1.94 5.83 -11.70
CA THR A 240 0.87 6.81 -11.54
C THR A 240 -0.30 6.42 -12.44
N PRO A 241 -1.55 6.84 -12.18
CA PRO A 241 -2.67 6.50 -13.06
C PRO A 241 -2.46 6.93 -14.52
N ALA A 242 -1.98 8.15 -14.74
CA ALA A 242 -1.88 8.78 -16.06
C ALA A 242 -0.43 9.00 -16.56
N GLY A 243 0.58 8.45 -15.88
CA GLY A 243 2.00 8.66 -16.20
C GLY A 243 2.56 9.96 -15.60
N VAL A 244 3.79 10.31 -15.98
CA VAL A 244 4.51 11.53 -15.55
C VAL A 244 4.60 12.50 -16.71
N SER A 245 4.28 13.76 -16.47
CA SER A 245 4.41 14.84 -17.47
C SER A 245 5.87 15.08 -17.84
N HIS A 246 6.15 15.29 -19.11
CA HIS A 246 7.45 15.79 -19.55
C HIS A 246 7.64 17.24 -19.07
N GLY A 247 8.79 17.52 -18.46
CA GLY A 247 9.14 18.84 -17.95
C GLY A 247 10.57 18.91 -17.46
N LEU A 248 10.99 20.09 -17.02
CA LEU A 248 12.38 20.37 -16.60
C LEU A 248 12.92 19.41 -15.52
N HIS A 249 12.03 18.92 -14.65
CA HIS A 249 12.39 18.09 -13.50
C HIS A 249 12.06 16.60 -13.70
N SER A 250 11.47 16.23 -14.84
CA SER A 250 11.07 14.84 -15.12
C SER A 250 12.24 13.90 -15.46
N SER A 251 13.42 14.45 -15.78
CA SER A 251 14.63 13.67 -16.12
C SER A 251 15.14 12.78 -14.97
N ILE A 252 14.71 13.03 -13.74
CA ILE A 252 15.01 12.17 -12.59
C ILE A 252 14.32 10.79 -12.69
N VAL A 253 13.25 10.69 -13.45
CA VAL A 253 12.47 9.46 -13.66
C VAL A 253 13.14 8.63 -14.74
N HIS A 254 13.64 7.46 -14.35
CA HIS A 254 14.26 6.52 -15.29
C HIS A 254 13.20 5.69 -16.03
N SER A 255 12.15 5.28 -15.33
CA SER A 255 11.05 4.48 -15.89
C SER A 255 9.73 4.93 -15.29
N GLN A 256 8.66 4.83 -16.07
CA GLN A 256 7.31 5.12 -15.59
C GLN A 256 6.31 4.10 -16.09
N LEU A 257 5.29 3.84 -15.27
CA LEU A 257 4.15 3.00 -15.57
C LEU A 257 2.86 3.77 -15.30
N ALA A 258 1.86 3.55 -16.14
CA ALA A 258 0.51 4.05 -15.94
C ALA A 258 -0.44 2.93 -15.46
N ALA A 259 -1.63 3.28 -14.96
CA ALA A 259 -2.61 2.31 -14.44
C ALA A 259 -2.93 1.17 -15.43
N LYS A 260 -2.94 1.45 -16.73
CA LYS A 260 -3.15 0.41 -17.76
C LYS A 260 -2.18 -0.77 -17.67
N HIS A 261 -0.96 -0.56 -17.15
CA HIS A 261 0.02 -1.63 -16.98
C HIS A 261 -0.29 -2.52 -15.76
N LEU A 262 -1.00 -2.00 -14.76
CA LEU A 262 -1.40 -2.76 -13.57
C LEU A 262 -2.53 -3.75 -13.86
N PHE A 263 -3.31 -3.51 -14.92
CA PHE A 263 -4.47 -4.32 -15.31
C PHE A 263 -4.29 -5.00 -16.66
N ALA A 264 -3.06 -5.00 -17.22
CA ALA A 264 -2.75 -5.76 -18.42
C ALA A 264 -2.67 -7.26 -18.10
N ASP A 265 -3.01 -8.12 -19.07
CA ASP A 265 -2.85 -9.57 -18.90
C ASP A 265 -1.39 -9.92 -18.58
N ILE A 266 -1.19 -10.74 -17.57
CA ILE A 266 0.14 -11.28 -17.27
C ILE A 266 0.44 -12.31 -18.36
N LEU A 267 1.48 -12.04 -19.16
CA LEU A 267 1.96 -12.98 -20.14
C LEU A 267 2.48 -14.23 -19.41
N GLU A 268 1.69 -15.29 -19.39
CA GLU A 268 2.17 -16.61 -19.01
C GLU A 268 3.28 -16.98 -20.00
N LYS A 269 4.49 -17.22 -19.49
CA LYS A 269 5.53 -17.84 -20.28
C LYS A 269 5.03 -19.26 -20.61
N THR A 270 4.46 -19.44 -21.80
CA THR A 270 4.36 -20.76 -22.39
C THR A 270 5.79 -21.28 -22.53
N ILE A 271 6.23 -22.08 -21.58
CA ILE A 271 7.46 -22.88 -21.74
C ILE A 271 7.05 -23.96 -22.75
N SER A 272 7.26 -23.68 -24.02
CA SER A 272 7.35 -24.73 -25.03
C SER A 272 8.63 -25.53 -24.74
N LEU A 273 8.41 -26.69 -24.12
CA LEU A 273 9.40 -27.75 -24.03
C LEU A 273 9.76 -28.30 -25.41
#